data_c2445c4d1fe5e7ed49fca0cf6236900b
#
_entry.id   c2445c4d1fe5e7ed49fca0cf6236900b
#
_cell.length_a   1.000
_cell.length_b   1.000
_cell.length_c   1.000
_cell.angle_alpha   90.00
_cell.angle_beta   90.00
_cell.angle_gamma   90.00
#
_symmetry.space_group_name_H-M   'P 1'
#
loop_
_entity.id
_entity.type
_entity.pdbx_description
1 polymer ?
#
loop_
_entity_poly.entity_id
_entity_poly.type
_entity_poly.pdbx_seq_one_letter_code
_entity_poly.pdbx_strand_id
1 'polypeptide(L)'
;MTVDFHSHNFPKAIAARAIAGMCKITEGRLWAVGDGTLENHLDHMELAGVDKAVMCPIATKPSQHAVILRTARAIMDGELGERAARMIVPFVSAHPGDPDVLAHLREIAAAGIKGVKFHPYYQNFSLADPEVWPMFRAIADLGLVVQCHAGFDVGYPDRFDACGPNEIGVLLKNVHGLTFVAAHLGGCAGFAPHATDVLLECGAFIDTSALHRDWHKDEEIRLLRCWPTERLLFGTDFPWVHYPEAIRWVKSIRDPRDHEAVFGGNAARLLGL
;
A
#
# COMPACT_ATOMS: atom_id res chain seq x y z
N MET A 1 3.61 -16.18 -11.21
CA MET A 1 2.92 -15.79 -9.95
C MET A 1 2.55 -14.32 -10.05
N THR A 2 1.27 -14.00 -9.80
CA THR A 2 0.75 -12.63 -9.76
C THR A 2 0.55 -12.22 -8.30
N VAL A 3 1.13 -11.09 -7.89
CA VAL A 3 1.07 -10.56 -6.53
C VAL A 3 0.49 -9.16 -6.58
N ASP A 4 -0.65 -8.94 -5.94
CA ASP A 4 -1.19 -7.61 -5.68
C ASP A 4 -0.49 -7.02 -4.45
N PHE A 5 0.29 -5.97 -4.62
CA PHE A 5 1.06 -5.37 -3.52
C PHE A 5 0.25 -4.38 -2.68
N HIS A 6 -1.01 -4.11 -3.04
CA HIS A 6 -1.84 -3.12 -2.34
C HIS A 6 -3.31 -3.50 -2.34
N SER A 7 -3.79 -4.00 -1.23
CA SER A 7 -5.20 -4.34 -1.07
C SER A 7 -5.69 -4.09 0.36
N HIS A 8 -7.01 -3.94 0.49
CA HIS A 8 -7.67 -3.73 1.77
C HIS A 8 -8.81 -4.70 1.99
N ASN A 9 -8.97 -5.14 3.21
CA ASN A 9 -10.18 -5.79 3.69
C ASN A 9 -10.43 -5.43 5.16
N PHE A 10 -11.66 -5.62 5.59
CA PHE A 10 -12.12 -5.26 6.91
C PHE A 10 -12.71 -6.47 7.61
N PRO A 11 -12.63 -6.55 8.96
CA PRO A 11 -13.38 -7.55 9.70
C PRO A 11 -14.86 -7.55 9.29
N LYS A 12 -15.44 -8.73 9.06
CA LYS A 12 -16.81 -8.91 8.54
C LYS A 12 -17.85 -8.04 9.29
N ALA A 13 -17.70 -7.92 10.61
CA ALA A 13 -18.62 -7.14 11.45
C ALA A 13 -18.65 -5.63 11.13
N ILE A 14 -17.63 -5.10 10.48
CA ILE A 14 -17.52 -3.66 10.19
C ILE A 14 -17.36 -3.36 8.69
N ALA A 15 -17.16 -4.36 7.83
CA ALA A 15 -16.84 -4.17 6.42
C ALA A 15 -17.84 -3.27 5.70
N ALA A 16 -19.13 -3.59 5.75
CA ALA A 16 -20.17 -2.80 5.11
C ALA A 16 -20.21 -1.34 5.59
N ARG A 17 -20.03 -1.12 6.91
CA ARG A 17 -20.00 0.23 7.49
C ARG A 17 -18.74 0.98 7.09
N ALA A 18 -17.59 0.32 7.03
CA ALA A 18 -16.34 0.93 6.61
C ALA A 18 -16.40 1.38 5.14
N ILE A 19 -16.87 0.50 4.25
CA ILE A 19 -17.08 0.82 2.83
C ILE A 19 -18.04 2.01 2.66
N ALA A 20 -19.23 1.93 3.27
CA ALA A 20 -20.22 2.99 3.18
C ALA A 20 -19.70 4.33 3.73
N GLY A 21 -18.93 4.28 4.83
CA GLY A 21 -18.31 5.47 5.42
C GLY A 21 -17.32 6.15 4.48
N MET A 22 -16.44 5.39 3.84
CA MET A 22 -15.47 5.92 2.89
C MET A 22 -16.13 6.47 1.62
N CYS A 23 -17.10 5.74 1.05
CA CYS A 23 -17.87 6.24 -0.09
C CYS A 23 -18.61 7.55 0.23
N LYS A 24 -19.13 7.69 1.45
CA LYS A 24 -19.81 8.91 1.89
C LYS A 24 -18.85 10.09 2.07
N ILE A 25 -17.71 9.89 2.73
CA ILE A 25 -16.70 10.94 2.96
C ILE A 25 -16.16 11.48 1.64
N THR A 26 -16.00 10.62 0.66
CA THR A 26 -15.51 11.00 -0.67
C THR A 26 -16.61 11.49 -1.62
N GLU A 27 -17.84 11.71 -1.12
CA GLU A 27 -18.97 12.19 -1.91
C GLU A 27 -19.23 11.35 -3.17
N GLY A 28 -19.03 10.04 -3.09
CA GLY A 28 -19.19 9.11 -4.19
C GLY A 28 -18.06 9.13 -5.22
N ARG A 29 -16.97 9.87 -4.99
CA ARG A 29 -15.76 9.81 -5.82
C ARG A 29 -15.00 8.49 -5.67
N LEU A 30 -15.17 7.82 -4.53
CA LEU A 30 -14.69 6.47 -4.27
C LEU A 30 -15.90 5.53 -4.19
N TRP A 31 -15.84 4.40 -4.89
CA TRP A 31 -16.85 3.32 -4.83
C TRP A 31 -16.15 1.98 -4.76
N ALA A 32 -16.74 1.05 -4.04
CA ALA A 32 -16.18 -0.29 -3.90
C ALA A 32 -16.73 -1.23 -4.98
N VAL A 33 -15.87 -2.11 -5.46
CA VAL A 33 -16.19 -3.22 -6.40
C VAL A 33 -16.38 -4.54 -5.66
N GLY A 34 -16.07 -4.57 -4.36
CA GLY A 34 -16.26 -5.68 -3.45
C GLY A 34 -16.95 -5.23 -2.16
N ASP A 35 -17.34 -6.18 -1.31
CA ASP A 35 -18.00 -5.90 -0.03
C ASP A 35 -17.04 -5.58 1.12
N GLY A 36 -15.72 -5.60 0.83
CA GLY A 36 -14.66 -5.29 1.78
C GLY A 36 -14.32 -6.41 2.76
N THR A 37 -14.93 -7.60 2.65
CA THR A 37 -14.57 -8.75 3.50
C THR A 37 -13.37 -9.52 2.93
N LEU A 38 -12.65 -10.23 3.80
CA LEU A 38 -11.57 -11.12 3.39
C LEU A 38 -12.06 -12.21 2.43
N GLU A 39 -13.21 -12.79 2.68
CA GLU A 39 -13.78 -13.86 1.85
C GLU A 39 -14.08 -13.38 0.42
N ASN A 40 -14.75 -12.23 0.30
CA ASN A 40 -15.02 -11.61 -1.00
C ASN A 40 -13.73 -11.22 -1.73
N HIS A 41 -12.73 -10.75 -1.01
CA HIS A 41 -11.41 -10.45 -1.59
C HIS A 41 -10.78 -11.70 -2.21
N LEU A 42 -10.74 -12.82 -1.47
CA LEU A 42 -10.19 -14.09 -1.94
C LEU A 42 -10.92 -14.60 -3.19
N ASP A 43 -12.25 -14.45 -3.24
CA ASP A 43 -13.05 -14.82 -4.41
C ASP A 43 -12.66 -14.00 -5.65
N HIS A 44 -12.50 -12.69 -5.50
CA HIS A 44 -12.05 -11.82 -6.57
C HIS A 44 -10.63 -12.14 -7.05
N MET A 45 -9.71 -12.47 -6.14
CA MET A 45 -8.36 -12.90 -6.48
C MET A 45 -8.37 -14.19 -7.32
N GLU A 46 -9.11 -15.21 -6.89
CA GLU A 46 -9.20 -16.50 -7.61
C GLU A 46 -9.79 -16.33 -9.01
N LEU A 47 -10.88 -15.56 -9.12
CA LEU A 47 -11.51 -15.25 -10.41
C LEU A 47 -10.58 -14.52 -11.38
N ALA A 48 -9.66 -13.71 -10.86
CA ALA A 48 -8.72 -12.93 -11.66
C ALA A 48 -7.36 -13.62 -11.88
N GLY A 49 -7.12 -14.80 -11.27
CA GLY A 49 -5.83 -15.49 -11.32
C GLY A 49 -4.72 -14.76 -10.57
N VAL A 50 -5.05 -14.11 -9.46
CA VAL A 50 -4.09 -13.47 -8.55
C VAL A 50 -3.70 -14.45 -7.46
N ASP A 51 -2.41 -14.76 -7.37
CA ASP A 51 -1.90 -15.79 -6.47
C ASP A 51 -1.77 -15.32 -5.02
N LYS A 52 -1.34 -14.07 -4.84
CA LYS A 52 -1.15 -13.45 -3.52
C LYS A 52 -1.57 -11.99 -3.52
N ALA A 53 -2.00 -11.49 -2.35
CA ALA A 53 -2.24 -10.07 -2.12
C ALA A 53 -1.65 -9.61 -0.79
N VAL A 54 -1.00 -8.45 -0.80
CA VAL A 54 -0.56 -7.77 0.42
C VAL A 54 -1.76 -7.06 1.03
N MET A 55 -2.17 -7.49 2.22
CA MET A 55 -3.22 -6.83 2.99
C MET A 55 -2.65 -5.65 3.76
N CYS A 56 -3.17 -4.46 3.52
CA CYS A 56 -2.68 -3.18 4.02
C CYS A 56 -3.63 -2.53 5.05
N PRO A 57 -3.71 -3.00 6.30
CA PRO A 57 -4.52 -2.37 7.34
C PRO A 57 -3.93 -1.02 7.75
N ILE A 58 -4.76 -0.12 8.26
CA ILE A 58 -4.33 1.21 8.74
C ILE A 58 -4.73 1.35 10.21
N ALA A 59 -3.75 1.59 11.08
CA ALA A 59 -3.98 1.97 12.47
C ALA A 59 -4.24 3.48 12.56
N THR A 60 -5.50 3.87 12.64
CA THR A 60 -5.89 5.29 12.80
C THR A 60 -5.78 5.77 14.24
N LYS A 61 -5.44 4.88 15.18
CA LYS A 61 -5.20 5.14 16.60
C LYS A 61 -4.12 4.18 17.14
N PRO A 62 -3.28 4.61 18.10
CA PRO A 62 -2.27 3.76 18.72
C PRO A 62 -2.82 2.44 19.27
N SER A 63 -4.01 2.47 19.88
CA SER A 63 -4.65 1.29 20.48
C SER A 63 -5.03 0.17 19.52
N GLN A 64 -4.93 0.38 18.19
CA GLN A 64 -5.28 -0.62 17.19
C GLN A 64 -4.13 -1.59 16.88
N HIS A 65 -2.90 -1.32 17.32
CA HIS A 65 -1.74 -2.17 17.07
C HIS A 65 -2.03 -3.64 17.40
N ALA A 66 -2.43 -3.92 18.64
CA ALA A 66 -2.62 -5.30 19.13
C ALA A 66 -3.67 -6.09 18.33
N VAL A 67 -4.76 -5.45 17.90
CA VAL A 67 -5.79 -6.15 17.11
C VAL A 67 -5.32 -6.40 15.68
N ILE A 68 -4.60 -5.45 15.07
CA ILE A 68 -4.06 -5.59 13.72
C ILE A 68 -3.01 -6.71 13.69
N LEU A 69 -2.06 -6.71 14.65
CA LEU A 69 -1.03 -7.75 14.74
C LEU A 69 -1.64 -9.13 14.99
N ARG A 70 -2.63 -9.24 15.87
CA ARG A 70 -3.34 -10.51 16.10
C ARG A 70 -4.04 -11.02 14.84
N THR A 71 -4.69 -10.13 14.07
CA THR A 71 -5.31 -10.51 12.79
C THR A 71 -4.28 -11.00 11.79
N ALA A 72 -3.12 -10.33 11.69
CA ALA A 72 -2.04 -10.75 10.82
C ALA A 72 -1.53 -12.16 11.20
N ARG A 73 -1.30 -12.43 12.48
CA ARG A 73 -0.92 -13.77 12.97
C ARG A 73 -2.00 -14.81 12.66
N ALA A 74 -3.26 -14.51 12.92
CA ALA A 74 -4.37 -15.42 12.64
C ALA A 74 -4.47 -15.81 11.16
N ILE A 75 -4.12 -14.90 10.23
CA ILE A 75 -4.00 -15.21 8.80
C ILE A 75 -2.82 -16.17 8.57
N MET A 76 -1.64 -15.85 9.09
CA MET A 76 -0.41 -16.64 8.88
C MET A 76 -0.53 -18.06 9.46
N ASP A 77 -1.18 -18.18 10.61
CA ASP A 77 -1.39 -19.45 11.34
C ASP A 77 -2.56 -20.29 10.78
N GLY A 78 -3.28 -19.76 9.77
CA GLY A 78 -4.41 -20.44 9.13
C GLY A 78 -5.71 -20.42 9.94
N GLU A 79 -5.79 -19.68 11.03
CA GLU A 79 -6.99 -19.55 11.88
C GLU A 79 -8.17 -18.89 11.11
N LEU A 80 -7.87 -18.07 10.11
CA LEU A 80 -8.85 -17.46 9.20
C LEU A 80 -9.05 -18.27 7.90
N GLY A 81 -8.61 -19.52 7.90
CA GLY A 81 -8.75 -20.48 6.80
C GLY A 81 -7.47 -20.65 5.97
N GLU A 82 -7.25 -21.88 5.48
CA GLU A 82 -6.06 -22.23 4.67
C GLU A 82 -5.93 -21.38 3.40
N ARG A 83 -7.07 -20.99 2.81
CA ARG A 83 -7.12 -20.13 1.63
C ARG A 83 -6.53 -18.75 1.93
N ALA A 84 -6.89 -18.16 3.06
CA ALA A 84 -6.32 -16.89 3.52
C ALA A 84 -4.82 -17.01 3.81
N ALA A 85 -4.40 -18.05 4.52
CA ALA A 85 -2.98 -18.29 4.81
C ALA A 85 -2.11 -18.47 3.55
N ARG A 86 -2.69 -19.09 2.51
CA ARG A 86 -1.99 -19.29 1.23
C ARG A 86 -1.93 -18.01 0.39
N MET A 87 -2.98 -17.21 0.36
CA MET A 87 -3.15 -16.13 -0.62
C MET A 87 -2.85 -14.74 -0.06
N ILE A 88 -2.98 -14.52 1.24
CA ILE A 88 -2.75 -13.20 1.85
C ILE A 88 -1.35 -13.12 2.47
N VAL A 89 -0.64 -12.06 2.15
CA VAL A 89 0.57 -11.62 2.85
C VAL A 89 0.17 -10.46 3.76
N PRO A 90 -0.02 -10.70 5.07
CA PRO A 90 -0.48 -9.64 5.94
C PRO A 90 0.65 -8.66 6.24
N PHE A 91 0.43 -7.38 5.95
CA PHE A 91 1.14 -6.29 6.58
C PHE A 91 0.39 -5.90 7.86
N VAL A 92 1.03 -5.08 8.67
CA VAL A 92 0.43 -4.44 9.84
C VAL A 92 0.50 -2.93 9.68
N SER A 93 0.07 -2.20 10.71
CA SER A 93 0.23 -0.75 10.76
C SER A 93 0.77 -0.33 12.12
N ALA A 94 1.70 0.62 12.12
CA ALA A 94 2.16 1.30 13.32
C ALA A 94 1.60 2.74 13.31
N HIS A 95 1.42 3.33 14.49
CA HIS A 95 0.93 4.70 14.61
C HIS A 95 2.01 5.60 15.20
N PRO A 96 2.38 6.74 14.55
CA PRO A 96 3.46 7.61 15.06
C PRO A 96 3.21 8.16 16.47
N GLY A 97 1.96 8.37 16.83
CA GLY A 97 1.57 8.81 18.17
C GLY A 97 1.51 7.70 19.24
N ASP A 98 2.00 6.50 18.91
CA ASP A 98 2.10 5.41 19.88
C ASP A 98 3.40 5.54 20.69
N PRO A 99 3.35 5.71 22.02
CA PRO A 99 4.55 5.85 22.84
C PRO A 99 5.44 4.61 22.81
N ASP A 100 4.87 3.43 22.53
CA ASP A 100 5.57 2.15 22.47
C ASP A 100 5.90 1.69 21.04
N VAL A 101 5.78 2.57 20.05
CA VAL A 101 5.90 2.24 18.61
C VAL A 101 7.17 1.46 18.29
N LEU A 102 8.32 1.80 18.90
CA LEU A 102 9.58 1.10 18.64
C LEU A 102 9.59 -0.35 19.20
N ALA A 103 8.89 -0.59 20.30
CA ALA A 103 8.72 -1.94 20.84
C ALA A 103 7.77 -2.75 19.97
N HIS A 104 6.67 -2.16 19.54
CA HIS A 104 5.71 -2.76 18.64
C HIS A 104 6.31 -3.11 17.26
N LEU A 105 7.19 -2.29 16.72
CA LEU A 105 7.91 -2.61 15.48
C LEU A 105 8.80 -3.86 15.62
N ARG A 106 9.48 -4.03 16.77
CA ARG A 106 10.24 -5.26 17.04
C ARG A 106 9.33 -6.47 17.18
N GLU A 107 8.16 -6.32 17.80
CA GLU A 107 7.16 -7.38 17.90
C GLU A 107 6.64 -7.81 16.52
N ILE A 108 6.41 -6.86 15.61
CA ILE A 108 6.01 -7.08 14.22
C ILE A 108 7.09 -7.91 13.50
N ALA A 109 8.34 -7.48 13.57
CA ALA A 109 9.46 -8.18 12.94
C ALA A 109 9.65 -9.60 13.51
N ALA A 110 9.58 -9.74 14.83
CA ALA A 110 9.67 -11.04 15.52
C ALA A 110 8.54 -12.01 15.17
N ALA A 111 7.38 -11.49 14.78
CA ALA A 111 6.26 -12.29 14.26
C ALA A 111 6.46 -12.76 12.81
N GLY A 112 7.55 -12.41 12.14
CA GLY A 112 7.82 -12.77 10.74
C GLY A 112 7.05 -11.95 9.71
N ILE A 113 6.37 -10.90 10.13
CA ILE A 113 5.64 -9.98 9.24
C ILE A 113 6.65 -9.17 8.43
N LYS A 114 6.36 -8.98 7.13
CA LYS A 114 7.32 -8.43 6.17
C LYS A 114 7.23 -6.92 5.99
N GLY A 115 6.14 -6.29 6.41
CA GLY A 115 5.99 -4.86 6.16
C GLY A 115 4.94 -4.17 7.00
N VAL A 116 4.96 -2.84 6.89
CA VAL A 116 4.12 -1.91 7.65
C VAL A 116 3.43 -0.95 6.69
N LYS A 117 2.11 -0.80 6.82
CA LYS A 117 1.31 0.19 6.08
C LYS A 117 1.17 1.47 6.86
N PHE A 118 1.35 2.59 6.17
CA PHE A 118 1.03 3.94 6.65
C PHE A 118 0.05 4.66 5.73
N HIS A 119 -0.73 5.54 6.36
CA HIS A 119 -1.59 6.49 5.68
C HIS A 119 -1.53 7.84 6.39
N PRO A 120 -0.60 8.73 6.01
CA PRO A 120 -0.31 9.94 6.76
C PRO A 120 -1.50 10.83 7.07
N TYR A 121 -2.47 10.96 6.15
CA TYR A 121 -3.69 11.74 6.42
C TYR A 121 -4.56 11.11 7.52
N TYR A 122 -4.78 9.79 7.49
CA TYR A 122 -5.61 9.09 8.49
C TYR A 122 -4.90 8.98 9.84
N GLN A 123 -3.58 9.03 9.86
CA GLN A 123 -2.74 8.93 11.06
C GLN A 123 -2.25 10.30 11.54
N ASN A 124 -2.61 11.38 10.82
CA ASN A 124 -2.34 12.78 11.14
C ASN A 124 -0.85 13.10 11.39
N PHE A 125 0.02 12.75 10.45
CA PHE A 125 1.43 13.12 10.46
C PHE A 125 1.92 13.48 9.05
N SER A 126 3.10 14.12 8.95
CA SER A 126 3.81 14.34 7.69
C SER A 126 5.08 13.50 7.63
N LEU A 127 5.39 12.93 6.46
CA LEU A 127 6.64 12.21 6.23
C LEU A 127 7.87 13.14 6.30
N ALA A 128 7.68 14.42 6.04
CA ALA A 128 8.73 15.44 6.16
C ALA A 128 9.04 15.85 7.61
N ASP A 129 8.20 15.44 8.58
CA ASP A 129 8.40 15.80 9.98
C ASP A 129 9.55 14.98 10.60
N PRO A 130 10.62 15.62 11.11
CA PRO A 130 11.72 14.92 11.77
C PRO A 130 11.32 14.10 12.99
N GLU A 131 10.21 14.39 13.64
CA GLU A 131 9.73 13.66 14.82
C GLU A 131 9.35 12.21 14.49
N VAL A 132 8.92 11.90 13.26
CA VAL A 132 8.57 10.54 12.85
C VAL A 132 9.76 9.73 12.33
N TRP A 133 10.88 10.35 11.98
CA TRP A 133 12.02 9.65 11.37
C TRP A 133 12.66 8.57 12.26
N PRO A 134 12.73 8.67 13.60
CA PRO A 134 13.21 7.58 14.44
C PRO A 134 12.41 6.28 14.26
N MET A 135 11.09 6.37 14.06
CA MET A 135 10.24 5.22 13.75
C MET A 135 10.63 4.59 12.40
N PHE A 136 10.81 5.40 11.36
CA PHE A 136 11.21 4.90 10.04
C PHE A 136 12.65 4.34 10.01
N ARG A 137 13.58 4.89 10.81
CA ARG A 137 14.91 4.29 11.00
C ARG A 137 14.81 2.91 11.64
N ALA A 138 13.98 2.76 12.67
CA ALA A 138 13.76 1.45 13.28
C ALA A 138 13.14 0.45 12.30
N ILE A 139 12.24 0.89 11.41
CA ILE A 139 11.69 0.04 10.34
C ILE A 139 12.79 -0.40 9.37
N ALA A 140 13.67 0.51 8.97
CA ALA A 140 14.82 0.20 8.11
C ALA A 140 15.77 -0.81 8.77
N ASP A 141 16.14 -0.59 10.04
CA ASP A 141 17.02 -1.47 10.83
C ASP A 141 16.44 -2.89 11.01
N LEU A 142 15.10 -3.00 11.06
CA LEU A 142 14.40 -4.27 11.15
C LEU A 142 14.17 -4.96 9.78
N GLY A 143 14.56 -4.30 8.68
CA GLY A 143 14.37 -4.82 7.34
C GLY A 143 12.91 -4.94 6.90
N LEU A 144 12.01 -4.17 7.51
CA LEU A 144 10.60 -4.15 7.15
C LEU A 144 10.34 -3.27 5.94
N VAL A 145 9.43 -3.69 5.08
CA VAL A 145 8.98 -2.90 3.93
C VAL A 145 7.92 -1.89 4.37
N VAL A 146 8.08 -0.65 3.98
CA VAL A 146 7.04 0.37 4.13
C VAL A 146 6.15 0.39 2.90
N GLN A 147 4.85 0.17 3.06
CA GLN A 147 3.82 0.49 2.09
C GLN A 147 3.10 1.75 2.57
N CYS A 148 3.22 2.86 1.86
CA CYS A 148 2.67 4.14 2.28
C CYS A 148 1.71 4.71 1.23
N HIS A 149 0.54 5.17 1.69
CA HIS A 149 -0.28 6.04 0.84
C HIS A 149 0.55 7.24 0.41
N ALA A 150 0.47 7.59 -0.86
CA ALA A 150 1.22 8.70 -1.44
C ALA A 150 0.30 9.64 -2.22
N GLY A 151 0.60 10.92 -2.13
CA GLY A 151 -0.08 11.94 -2.90
C GLY A 151 -1.42 12.38 -2.35
N PHE A 152 -2.30 12.73 -3.27
CA PHE A 152 -3.64 13.22 -2.98
C PHE A 152 -4.55 12.12 -2.43
N ASP A 153 -5.38 12.47 -1.45
CA ASP A 153 -6.46 11.60 -0.96
C ASP A 153 -7.81 12.27 -1.14
N VAL A 154 -8.75 11.57 -1.77
CA VAL A 154 -10.10 12.08 -2.06
C VAL A 154 -10.92 12.39 -0.80
N GLY A 155 -10.56 11.81 0.34
CA GLY A 155 -11.17 12.11 1.64
C GLY A 155 -10.61 13.36 2.32
N TYR A 156 -9.49 13.89 1.80
CA TYR A 156 -8.80 15.08 2.32
C TYR A 156 -8.42 16.03 1.18
N PRO A 157 -9.41 16.55 0.42
CA PRO A 157 -9.15 17.23 -0.85
C PRO A 157 -8.35 18.53 -0.74
N ASP A 158 -8.27 19.12 0.47
CA ASP A 158 -7.56 20.38 0.73
C ASP A 158 -6.17 20.16 1.36
N ARG A 159 -5.71 18.91 1.49
CA ARG A 159 -4.42 18.59 2.10
C ARG A 159 -3.45 17.96 1.09
N PHE A 160 -2.24 18.54 1.00
CA PHE A 160 -1.16 18.10 0.13
C PHE A 160 0.20 18.04 0.87
N ASP A 161 0.19 18.11 2.19
CA ASP A 161 1.36 18.41 3.05
C ASP A 161 1.86 17.20 3.86
N ALA A 162 1.29 16.00 3.62
CA ALA A 162 1.58 14.86 4.47
C ALA A 162 2.46 13.78 3.80
N CYS A 163 2.20 13.45 2.55
CA CYS A 163 2.82 12.32 1.84
C CYS A 163 2.87 12.51 0.31
N GLY A 164 3.03 13.75 -0.13
CA GLY A 164 3.35 14.03 -1.53
C GLY A 164 4.75 13.58 -1.90
N PRO A 165 5.11 13.62 -3.19
CA PRO A 165 6.44 13.23 -3.65
C PRO A 165 7.58 13.95 -2.92
N ASN A 166 7.41 15.24 -2.59
CA ASN A 166 8.42 16.01 -1.86
C ASN A 166 8.60 15.52 -0.42
N GLU A 167 7.51 15.29 0.32
CA GLU A 167 7.55 14.82 1.70
C GLU A 167 8.18 13.43 1.79
N ILE A 168 7.86 12.54 0.84
CA ILE A 168 8.50 11.23 0.70
C ILE A 168 9.99 11.40 0.39
N GLY A 169 10.34 12.28 -0.55
CA GLY A 169 11.73 12.58 -0.89
C GLY A 169 12.54 13.11 0.30
N VAL A 170 11.93 13.95 1.14
CA VAL A 170 12.55 14.44 2.38
C VAL A 170 12.80 13.29 3.35
N LEU A 171 11.82 12.42 3.58
CA LEU A 171 11.99 11.23 4.42
C LEU A 171 13.17 10.37 3.93
N LEU A 172 13.16 9.99 2.65
CA LEU A 172 14.14 9.07 2.09
C LEU A 172 15.56 9.61 2.05
N LYS A 173 15.73 10.93 1.96
CA LYS A 173 17.04 11.60 2.09
C LYS A 173 17.58 11.60 3.51
N ASN A 174 16.73 11.48 4.52
CA ASN A 174 17.09 11.53 5.94
C ASN A 174 17.04 10.18 6.66
N VAL A 175 16.43 9.16 6.04
CA VAL A 175 16.32 7.79 6.55
C VAL A 175 16.87 6.82 5.52
N HIS A 176 18.14 6.48 5.66
CA HIS A 176 18.82 5.56 4.73
C HIS A 176 18.46 4.10 4.98
N GLY A 177 18.54 3.27 3.94
CA GLY A 177 18.29 1.84 4.02
C GLY A 177 16.80 1.44 4.08
N LEU A 178 15.89 2.40 4.03
CA LEU A 178 14.46 2.14 4.08
C LEU A 178 13.95 1.59 2.74
N THR A 179 13.37 0.40 2.73
CA THR A 179 12.61 -0.11 1.60
C THR A 179 11.23 0.51 1.62
N PHE A 180 10.99 1.48 0.73
CA PHE A 180 9.78 2.29 0.70
C PHE A 180 9.02 2.12 -0.60
N VAL A 181 7.74 1.77 -0.51
CA VAL A 181 6.79 1.69 -1.61
C VAL A 181 5.81 2.85 -1.50
N ALA A 182 5.91 3.79 -2.41
CA ALA A 182 4.98 4.91 -2.53
C ALA A 182 3.78 4.46 -3.39
N ALA A 183 2.62 4.36 -2.78
CA ALA A 183 1.40 3.93 -3.44
C ALA A 183 0.96 4.87 -4.56
N HIS A 184 0.04 4.41 -5.40
CA HIS A 184 -0.65 5.24 -6.40
C HIS A 184 0.32 5.94 -7.37
N LEU A 185 1.25 5.15 -7.97
CA LEU A 185 2.34 5.65 -8.82
C LEU A 185 3.14 6.79 -8.16
N GLY A 186 3.48 6.61 -6.87
CA GLY A 186 4.24 7.59 -6.13
C GLY A 186 3.46 8.86 -5.79
N GLY A 187 2.12 8.77 -5.85
CA GLY A 187 1.25 9.91 -5.53
C GLY A 187 1.23 10.98 -6.61
N CYS A 188 1.31 10.61 -7.89
CA CYS A 188 1.34 11.58 -8.99
C CYS A 188 0.05 12.39 -9.11
N ALA A 189 -1.09 11.84 -8.70
CA ALA A 189 -2.36 12.55 -8.75
C ALA A 189 -2.38 13.77 -7.83
N GLY A 190 -2.83 14.91 -8.35
CA GLY A 190 -2.90 16.17 -7.61
C GLY A 190 -1.61 16.98 -7.59
N PHE A 191 -0.51 16.49 -8.20
CA PHE A 191 0.77 17.19 -8.26
C PHE A 191 1.14 17.57 -9.71
N ALA A 192 2.11 18.46 -9.85
CA ALA A 192 2.62 18.85 -11.16
C ALA A 192 3.26 17.65 -11.88
N PRO A 193 3.24 17.59 -13.22
CA PRO A 193 4.00 16.62 -13.97
C PRO A 193 5.45 16.57 -13.51
N HIS A 194 6.03 15.38 -13.46
CA HIS A 194 7.39 15.12 -12.98
C HIS A 194 7.65 15.34 -11.49
N ALA A 195 6.64 15.69 -10.67
CA ALA A 195 6.83 15.81 -9.22
C ALA A 195 7.35 14.51 -8.58
N THR A 196 6.97 13.35 -9.14
CA THR A 196 7.41 12.03 -8.67
C THR A 196 8.86 11.66 -9.04
N ASP A 197 9.53 12.43 -9.89
CA ASP A 197 10.90 12.11 -10.33
C ASP A 197 11.90 12.15 -9.17
N VAL A 198 11.63 12.92 -8.11
CA VAL A 198 12.42 12.91 -6.86
C VAL A 198 12.46 11.52 -6.21
N LEU A 199 11.42 10.72 -6.38
CA LEU A 199 11.35 9.35 -5.82
C LEU A 199 12.27 8.39 -6.57
N LEU A 200 12.50 8.61 -7.88
CA LEU A 200 13.49 7.86 -8.66
C LEU A 200 14.90 8.05 -8.10
N GLU A 201 15.26 9.29 -7.81
CA GLU A 201 16.56 9.64 -7.25
C GLU A 201 16.76 9.02 -5.86
N CYS A 202 15.70 8.94 -5.07
CA CYS A 202 15.70 8.36 -3.73
C CYS A 202 15.62 6.83 -3.72
N GLY A 203 15.48 6.17 -4.85
CA GLY A 203 15.43 4.70 -4.93
C GLY A 203 14.10 4.08 -4.49
N ALA A 204 13.02 4.84 -4.41
CA ALA A 204 11.72 4.34 -4.01
C ALA A 204 11.14 3.32 -5.00
N PHE A 205 10.35 2.38 -4.48
CA PHE A 205 9.39 1.61 -5.26
C PHE A 205 8.09 2.39 -5.39
N ILE A 206 7.33 2.11 -6.45
CA ILE A 206 5.94 2.56 -6.58
C ILE A 206 5.05 1.38 -6.92
N ASP A 207 3.77 1.49 -6.58
CA ASP A 207 2.77 0.52 -7.03
C ASP A 207 1.76 1.14 -8.01
N THR A 208 1.02 0.28 -8.71
CA THR A 208 0.06 0.68 -9.74
C THR A 208 -1.37 0.86 -9.20
N SER A 209 -1.54 0.97 -7.88
CA SER A 209 -2.86 0.99 -7.25
C SER A 209 -3.66 2.26 -7.56
N ALA A 210 -4.99 2.15 -7.45
CA ALA A 210 -5.96 3.26 -7.61
C ALA A 210 -5.84 4.06 -8.90
N LEU A 211 -5.33 3.45 -9.95
CA LEU A 211 -5.25 4.04 -11.28
C LEU A 211 -6.61 3.99 -11.98
N HIS A 212 -6.79 4.71 -13.05
CA HIS A 212 -7.93 4.71 -13.98
C HIS A 212 -9.11 5.62 -13.67
N ARG A 213 -8.94 6.59 -12.83
CA ARG A 213 -9.98 7.60 -12.60
C ARG A 213 -9.54 8.93 -13.19
N ASP A 214 -9.45 9.05 -14.49
CA ASP A 214 -9.27 10.26 -15.33
C ASP A 214 -8.41 11.42 -14.80
N TRP A 215 -7.60 11.18 -13.77
CA TRP A 215 -6.76 12.16 -13.08
C TRP A 215 -5.32 12.00 -13.52
N HIS A 216 -4.81 12.98 -14.26
CA HIS A 216 -3.41 12.99 -14.72
C HIS A 216 -2.98 11.78 -15.57
N LYS A 217 -3.87 11.29 -16.42
CA LYS A 217 -3.68 10.10 -17.25
C LYS A 217 -2.35 10.09 -18.02
N ASP A 218 -1.90 11.22 -18.51
CA ASP A 218 -0.63 11.31 -19.25
C ASP A 218 0.58 11.07 -18.34
N GLU A 219 0.55 11.59 -17.11
CA GLU A 219 1.61 11.36 -16.12
C GLU A 219 1.61 9.90 -15.63
N GLU A 220 0.45 9.32 -15.38
CA GLU A 220 0.33 7.90 -15.03
C GLU A 220 0.90 7.01 -16.14
N ILE A 221 0.56 7.28 -17.41
CA ILE A 221 1.10 6.56 -18.57
C ILE A 221 2.62 6.74 -18.66
N ARG A 222 3.12 7.95 -18.43
CA ARG A 222 4.57 8.22 -18.41
C ARG A 222 5.26 7.39 -17.35
N LEU A 223 4.76 7.42 -16.13
CA LEU A 223 5.34 6.66 -15.01
C LEU A 223 5.30 5.15 -15.27
N LEU A 224 4.19 4.63 -15.73
CA LEU A 224 4.09 3.21 -16.09
C LEU A 224 5.08 2.80 -17.19
N ARG A 225 5.37 3.68 -18.15
CA ARG A 225 6.33 3.39 -19.24
C ARG A 225 7.78 3.53 -18.80
N CYS A 226 8.08 4.54 -17.98
CA CYS A 226 9.45 4.98 -17.75
C CYS A 226 10.01 4.57 -16.38
N TRP A 227 9.15 4.16 -15.42
CA TRP A 227 9.64 3.72 -14.11
C TRP A 227 10.53 2.47 -14.24
N PRO A 228 11.65 2.39 -13.51
CA PRO A 228 12.51 1.21 -13.54
C PRO A 228 11.72 -0.06 -13.23
N THR A 229 11.85 -1.06 -14.09
CA THR A 229 11.06 -2.31 -14.00
C THR A 229 11.19 -2.97 -12.65
N GLU A 230 12.40 -3.01 -12.10
CA GLU A 230 12.74 -3.65 -10.83
C GLU A 230 12.17 -2.94 -9.59
N ARG A 231 11.63 -1.74 -9.75
CA ARG A 231 11.03 -0.92 -8.69
C ARG A 231 9.55 -0.59 -8.92
N LEU A 232 8.92 -1.22 -9.91
CA LEU A 232 7.47 -1.11 -10.15
C LEU A 232 6.78 -2.37 -9.66
N LEU A 233 5.74 -2.20 -8.84
CA LEU A 233 4.94 -3.27 -8.25
C LEU A 233 3.51 -3.20 -8.77
N PHE A 234 2.92 -4.34 -9.12
CA PHE A 234 1.50 -4.40 -9.39
C PHE A 234 0.72 -4.25 -8.07
N GLY A 235 -0.23 -3.35 -8.03
CA GLY A 235 -1.14 -3.10 -6.91
C GLY A 235 -2.49 -2.63 -7.43
N THR A 236 -3.59 -2.95 -6.73
CA THR A 236 -4.94 -2.61 -7.18
C THR A 236 -5.66 -1.62 -6.29
N ASP A 237 -5.32 -1.56 -5.02
CA ASP A 237 -6.13 -0.90 -4.00
C ASP A 237 -7.55 -1.52 -3.86
N PHE A 238 -7.65 -2.86 -4.05
CA PHE A 238 -8.90 -3.57 -3.80
C PHE A 238 -9.40 -3.26 -2.36
N PRO A 239 -10.67 -2.96 -2.13
CA PRO A 239 -11.83 -3.18 -2.99
C PRO A 239 -12.22 -2.00 -3.88
N TRP A 240 -11.36 -1.04 -4.15
CA TRP A 240 -11.72 0.16 -4.90
C TRP A 240 -11.54 -0.01 -6.42
N VAL A 241 -10.79 -1.02 -6.87
CA VAL A 241 -10.53 -1.31 -8.28
C VAL A 241 -10.71 -2.80 -8.57
N HIS A 242 -11.29 -3.12 -9.75
CA HIS A 242 -11.41 -4.49 -10.23
C HIS A 242 -10.07 -5.03 -10.72
N TYR A 243 -9.68 -6.24 -10.30
CA TYR A 243 -8.48 -6.94 -10.76
C TYR A 243 -8.36 -7.04 -12.28
N PRO A 244 -9.39 -7.51 -13.03
CA PRO A 244 -9.29 -7.60 -14.50
C PRO A 244 -9.04 -6.25 -15.16
N GLU A 245 -9.56 -5.17 -14.62
CA GLU A 245 -9.37 -3.82 -15.13
C GLU A 245 -7.93 -3.35 -14.90
N ALA A 246 -7.44 -3.45 -13.68
CA ALA A 246 -6.06 -3.10 -13.32
C ALA A 246 -5.04 -3.90 -14.14
N ILE A 247 -5.22 -5.20 -14.26
CA ILE A 247 -4.34 -6.08 -15.03
C ILE A 247 -4.31 -5.68 -16.51
N ARG A 248 -5.49 -5.47 -17.12
CA ARG A 248 -5.55 -5.05 -18.53
C ARG A 248 -4.90 -3.69 -18.75
N TRP A 249 -5.11 -2.74 -17.83
CA TRP A 249 -4.57 -1.41 -17.97
C TRP A 249 -3.04 -1.41 -17.91
N VAL A 250 -2.44 -2.03 -16.91
CA VAL A 250 -0.98 -2.13 -16.78
C VAL A 250 -0.39 -2.87 -17.99
N LYS A 251 -0.99 -3.98 -18.42
CA LYS A 251 -0.55 -4.74 -19.60
C LYS A 251 -0.65 -3.95 -20.90
N SER A 252 -1.59 -3.03 -21.03
CA SER A 252 -1.76 -2.21 -22.23
C SER A 252 -0.69 -1.13 -22.39
N ILE A 253 0.00 -0.77 -21.32
CA ILE A 253 0.97 0.33 -21.28
C ILE A 253 2.40 -0.18 -21.12
N ARG A 254 2.61 -1.17 -20.23
CA ARG A 254 3.93 -1.70 -19.91
C ARG A 254 4.39 -2.71 -20.95
N ASP A 255 5.69 -2.69 -21.27
CA ASP A 255 6.30 -3.66 -22.19
C ASP A 255 6.01 -5.10 -21.70
N PRO A 256 5.57 -6.02 -22.57
CA PRO A 256 5.33 -7.42 -22.20
C PRO A 256 6.53 -8.13 -21.56
N ARG A 257 7.76 -7.73 -21.88
CA ARG A 257 8.99 -8.29 -21.30
C ARG A 257 9.13 -7.99 -19.81
N ASP A 258 8.46 -6.94 -19.32
CA ASP A 258 8.50 -6.53 -17.93
C ASP A 258 7.38 -7.15 -17.09
N HIS A 259 6.38 -7.80 -17.72
CA HIS A 259 5.18 -8.27 -17.02
C HIS A 259 5.50 -9.25 -15.90
N GLU A 260 6.43 -10.19 -16.10
CA GLU A 260 6.80 -11.15 -15.06
C GLU A 260 7.34 -10.44 -13.81
N ALA A 261 8.22 -9.47 -14.00
CA ALA A 261 8.81 -8.69 -12.91
C ALA A 261 7.77 -7.85 -12.19
N VAL A 262 6.98 -7.08 -12.94
CA VAL A 262 5.99 -6.12 -12.39
C VAL A 262 4.85 -6.83 -11.69
N PHE A 263 4.27 -7.88 -12.31
CA PHE A 263 3.12 -8.58 -11.75
C PHE A 263 3.43 -9.50 -10.58
N GLY A 264 4.71 -9.82 -10.32
CA GLY A 264 5.00 -10.71 -9.19
C GLY A 264 6.47 -10.85 -8.81
N GLY A 265 7.40 -10.87 -9.77
CA GLY A 265 8.82 -11.10 -9.50
C GLY A 265 9.42 -10.09 -8.53
N ASN A 266 9.09 -8.81 -8.67
CA ASN A 266 9.57 -7.76 -7.76
C ASN A 266 8.98 -7.91 -6.35
N ALA A 267 7.68 -8.17 -6.24
CA ALA A 267 7.01 -8.42 -4.96
C ALA A 267 7.58 -9.65 -4.27
N ALA A 268 7.78 -10.75 -5.02
CA ALA A 268 8.37 -11.98 -4.49
C ALA A 268 9.77 -11.73 -3.92
N ARG A 269 10.61 -10.97 -4.62
CA ARG A 269 11.95 -10.60 -4.15
C ARG A 269 11.90 -9.76 -2.87
N LEU A 270 11.00 -8.78 -2.79
CA LEU A 270 10.86 -7.91 -1.61
C LEU A 270 10.35 -8.66 -0.38
N LEU A 271 9.44 -9.60 -0.58
CA LEU A 271 8.74 -10.30 0.50
C LEU A 271 9.34 -11.66 0.85
N GLY A 272 10.26 -12.18 0.00
CA GLY A 272 10.85 -13.51 0.18
C GLY A 272 9.84 -14.64 -0.05
N LEU A 273 9.00 -14.53 -1.10
CA LEU A 273 7.94 -15.49 -1.46
C LEU A 273 8.45 -16.61 -2.35
#